data_fbc2ddecda7bbd92d515b68ec0b75d97
#
_entry.id   fbc2ddecda7bbd92d515b68ec0b75d97
#
_cell.length_a   1.000
_cell.length_b   1.000
_cell.length_c   1.000
_cell.angle_alpha   90.00
_cell.angle_beta   90.00
_cell.angle_gamma   90.00
#
_symmetry.space_group_name_H-M   'P 1'
#
loop_
_entity.id
_entity.type
_entity.pdbx_description
1 polymer ?
#
loop_
_entity_poly.entity_id
_entity_poly.type
_entity_poly.pdbx_seq_one_letter_code
_entity_poly.pdbx_strand_id
1 'polypeptide(L)'
;MKIGIIGAGISGLTLAYELQQRGIDYHLWESSAEPGGYIRSRREPATDSRQTYLRELGPNSLLGDDNLLRWLDRLGLTPELTFSKPVSKARYIYRDGQYRQLPSGPPSLLLGNFFSWKTKLAILRERTVKTTSPDGETLAQFFRRRFTNEIVDYALAPFVAGIYAGDPERLLVAETFPVLLKYEREYGSVLRGLIKSQSTAGGAATKRKQSFSFRDGMQTLPIALAAKLAHLSLSDPVERIRRNGDGWRVESATGTQTVDRLVLAIGTEAAARLVSHPGLNDRYSDFATALRQVEYPPMTAVHSAYKRADVRHPLNGFGGLNPKKEGRFASGHIWSSSIFDGRCPDDEVLFTTFVGGAGSAKNARQPDDVLFRAVHEELVDAFGIRATEPVFRAIYRWERAIPQYNEAIVTVRQQVEAIEGDNLLVCANWYGGLSLSDCLAKARTMAETLSAERTINNF
;
A
#
# COMPACT_ATOMS: atom_id res chain seq x y z
N MET A 1 -7.10 -19.05 26.00
CA MET A 1 -6.05 -18.58 25.08
C MET A 1 -6.11 -17.06 25.02
N LYS A 2 -5.01 -16.39 25.36
CA LYS A 2 -4.84 -14.94 25.32
C LYS A 2 -3.82 -14.56 24.24
N ILE A 3 -4.17 -13.61 23.38
CA ILE A 3 -3.34 -13.18 22.23
C ILE A 3 -2.73 -11.81 22.52
N GLY A 4 -1.41 -11.69 22.46
CA GLY A 4 -0.72 -10.41 22.45
C GLY A 4 -0.55 -9.90 21.03
N ILE A 5 -0.82 -8.62 20.77
CA ILE A 5 -0.65 -8.00 19.47
C ILE A 5 0.22 -6.75 19.64
N ILE A 6 1.31 -6.65 18.90
CA ILE A 6 2.21 -5.49 18.94
C ILE A 6 2.00 -4.68 17.66
N GLY A 7 1.53 -3.42 17.80
CA GLY A 7 1.33 -2.45 16.74
C GLY A 7 -0.13 -2.25 16.36
N ALA A 8 -0.64 -1.03 16.57
CA ALA A 8 -1.99 -0.59 16.18
C ALA A 8 -2.04 0.05 14.78
N GLY A 9 -1.30 -0.51 13.83
CA GLY A 9 -1.53 -0.32 12.40
C GLY A 9 -2.82 -1.06 11.98
N ILE A 10 -3.22 -0.90 10.72
CA ILE A 10 -4.49 -1.48 10.22
C ILE A 10 -4.57 -3.00 10.42
N SER A 11 -3.46 -3.73 10.31
CA SER A 11 -3.42 -5.18 10.52
C SER A 11 -3.71 -5.55 11.97
N GLY A 12 -3.00 -4.93 12.94
CA GLY A 12 -3.20 -5.20 14.36
C GLY A 12 -4.56 -4.79 14.87
N LEU A 13 -5.07 -3.62 14.45
CA LEU A 13 -6.41 -3.15 14.81
C LEU A 13 -7.50 -4.07 14.27
N THR A 14 -7.39 -4.51 13.01
CA THR A 14 -8.35 -5.44 12.40
C THR A 14 -8.32 -6.79 13.10
N LEU A 15 -7.12 -7.32 13.38
CA LEU A 15 -6.98 -8.57 14.11
C LEU A 15 -7.62 -8.49 15.50
N ALA A 16 -7.29 -7.45 16.27
CA ALA A 16 -7.85 -7.25 17.61
C ALA A 16 -9.39 -7.15 17.58
N TYR A 17 -9.94 -6.39 16.64
CA TYR A 17 -11.39 -6.29 16.44
C TYR A 17 -12.03 -7.65 16.13
N GLU A 18 -11.46 -8.41 15.20
CA GLU A 18 -11.98 -9.71 14.81
C GLU A 18 -11.85 -10.77 15.94
N LEU A 19 -10.79 -10.72 16.75
CA LEU A 19 -10.66 -11.56 17.95
C LEU A 19 -11.72 -11.21 19.00
N GLN A 20 -11.93 -9.92 19.26
CA GLN A 20 -12.98 -9.44 20.17
C GLN A 20 -14.36 -9.92 19.75
N GLN A 21 -14.71 -9.85 18.45
CA GLN A 21 -15.99 -10.33 17.93
C GLN A 21 -16.18 -11.85 18.10
N ARG A 22 -15.09 -12.60 18.25
CA ARG A 22 -15.08 -14.06 18.49
C ARG A 22 -14.94 -14.44 19.96
N GLY A 23 -14.93 -13.46 20.88
CA GLY A 23 -14.75 -13.69 22.30
C GLY A 23 -13.38 -14.28 22.68
N ILE A 24 -12.35 -13.99 21.90
CA ILE A 24 -10.96 -14.38 22.18
C ILE A 24 -10.30 -13.26 22.96
N ASP A 25 -9.70 -13.59 24.11
CA ASP A 25 -8.96 -12.61 24.91
C ASP A 25 -7.70 -12.13 24.19
N TYR A 26 -7.48 -10.83 24.20
CA TYR A 26 -6.33 -10.20 23.55
C TYR A 26 -5.84 -8.98 24.31
N HIS A 27 -4.65 -8.52 23.99
CA HIS A 27 -4.15 -7.19 24.34
C HIS A 27 -3.35 -6.62 23.17
N LEU A 28 -3.65 -5.37 22.78
CA LEU A 28 -2.99 -4.66 21.69
C LEU A 28 -2.16 -3.49 22.24
N TRP A 29 -0.85 -3.49 22.00
CA TRP A 29 0.07 -2.41 22.36
C TRP A 29 0.45 -1.56 21.15
N GLU A 30 0.48 -0.24 21.34
CA GLU A 30 0.94 0.72 20.34
C GLU A 30 1.87 1.76 20.99
N SER A 31 3.00 2.01 20.37
CA SER A 31 3.98 2.99 20.83
C SER A 31 3.57 4.43 20.64
N SER A 32 2.73 4.72 19.64
CA SER A 32 2.24 6.06 19.31
C SER A 32 1.01 6.42 20.12
N ALA A 33 0.77 7.73 20.30
CA ALA A 33 -0.47 8.23 20.88
C ALA A 33 -1.69 8.10 19.94
N GLU A 34 -1.46 7.91 18.64
CA GLU A 34 -2.50 7.77 17.62
C GLU A 34 -2.44 6.40 16.95
N PRO A 35 -3.59 5.71 16.77
CA PRO A 35 -3.64 4.47 16.01
C PRO A 35 -3.56 4.73 14.50
N GLY A 36 -3.18 3.70 13.73
CA GLY A 36 -3.25 3.74 12.25
C GLY A 36 -1.95 3.44 11.53
N GLY A 37 -0.80 3.60 12.18
CA GLY A 37 0.51 3.34 11.58
C GLY A 37 0.75 4.22 10.35
N TYR A 38 0.79 3.62 9.13
CA TYR A 38 0.94 4.34 7.87
C TYR A 38 -0.33 5.09 7.40
N ILE A 39 -1.50 4.81 7.97
CA ILE A 39 -2.74 5.49 7.63
C ILE A 39 -2.88 6.73 8.50
N ARG A 40 -2.57 7.88 7.92
CA ARG A 40 -2.66 9.18 8.57
C ARG A 40 -3.29 10.20 7.65
N SER A 41 -4.21 10.99 8.17
CA SER A 41 -4.84 12.11 7.47
C SER A 41 -4.70 13.39 8.32
N ARG A 42 -4.62 14.53 7.68
CA ARG A 42 -4.58 15.83 8.37
C ARG A 42 -5.47 16.83 7.66
N ARG A 43 -6.30 17.54 8.44
CA ARG A 43 -7.04 18.69 7.96
C ARG A 43 -6.34 19.96 8.38
N GLU A 44 -6.17 20.89 7.45
CA GLU A 44 -5.59 22.18 7.69
C GLU A 44 -6.51 23.28 7.15
N PRO A 45 -6.71 24.40 7.90
CA PRO A 45 -7.58 25.46 7.46
C PRO A 45 -7.03 26.12 6.20
N ALA A 46 -7.92 26.52 5.30
CA ALA A 46 -7.58 27.40 4.19
C ALA A 46 -7.56 28.87 4.68
N THR A 47 -6.62 29.64 4.14
CA THR A 47 -6.36 31.01 4.62
C THR A 47 -7.56 31.96 4.46
N ASP A 48 -8.28 31.82 3.34
CA ASP A 48 -9.34 32.76 2.94
C ASP A 48 -10.76 32.16 2.91
N SER A 49 -10.94 31.00 3.53
CA SER A 49 -12.24 30.33 3.54
C SER A 49 -12.48 29.56 4.84
N ARG A 50 -13.76 29.21 5.10
CA ARG A 50 -14.11 28.28 6.19
C ARG A 50 -13.83 26.81 5.83
N GLN A 51 -13.39 26.54 4.61
CA GLN A 51 -13.04 25.20 4.11
C GLN A 51 -11.63 24.80 4.52
N THR A 52 -11.28 23.55 4.29
CA THR A 52 -10.01 22.98 4.73
C THR A 52 -9.35 22.17 3.61
N TYR A 53 -8.05 21.99 3.70
CA TYR A 53 -7.32 21.00 2.92
C TYR A 53 -7.28 19.67 3.68
N LEU A 54 -7.71 18.60 3.06
CA LEU A 54 -7.56 17.25 3.58
C LEU A 54 -6.39 16.55 2.89
N ARG A 55 -5.33 16.32 3.66
CA ARG A 55 -4.12 15.65 3.19
C ARG A 55 -4.07 14.20 3.66
N GLU A 56 -3.90 13.28 2.75
CA GLU A 56 -3.52 11.91 3.07
C GLU A 56 -1.99 11.83 3.13
N LEU A 57 -1.45 11.44 4.27
CA LEU A 57 0.00 11.32 4.46
C LEU A 57 0.51 9.94 4.03
N GLY A 58 -0.39 8.95 3.95
CA GLY A 58 -0.14 7.59 3.52
C GLY A 58 -1.04 7.19 2.33
N PRO A 59 -1.79 6.08 2.43
CA PRO A 59 -2.68 5.64 1.36
C PRO A 59 -3.84 6.62 1.16
N ASN A 60 -4.14 6.95 -0.11
CA ASN A 60 -5.16 7.92 -0.48
C ASN A 60 -6.57 7.32 -0.60
N SER A 61 -6.66 6.02 -0.77
CA SER A 61 -7.93 5.31 -0.96
C SER A 61 -7.79 3.81 -0.68
N LEU A 62 -8.93 3.17 -0.53
CA LEU A 62 -9.08 1.73 -0.38
C LEU A 62 -9.89 1.17 -1.55
N LEU A 63 -9.45 0.03 -2.08
CA LEU A 63 -10.19 -0.71 -3.11
C LEU A 63 -10.90 -1.87 -2.44
N GLY A 64 -12.22 -1.87 -2.41
CA GLY A 64 -13.02 -2.87 -1.74
C GLY A 64 -14.15 -3.45 -2.58
N ASP A 65 -14.53 -4.67 -2.26
CA ASP A 65 -15.71 -5.36 -2.74
C ASP A 65 -16.87 -5.25 -1.76
N ASP A 66 -18.03 -5.81 -2.10
CA ASP A 66 -19.23 -5.80 -1.25
C ASP A 66 -19.01 -6.47 0.13
N ASN A 67 -18.07 -7.43 0.26
CA ASN A 67 -17.76 -8.04 1.55
C ASN A 67 -17.07 -7.03 2.46
N LEU A 68 -16.13 -6.27 1.92
CA LEU A 68 -15.46 -5.21 2.67
C LEU A 68 -16.44 -4.08 3.03
N LEU A 69 -17.33 -3.69 2.11
CA LEU A 69 -18.34 -2.66 2.40
C LEU A 69 -19.30 -3.10 3.51
N ARG A 70 -19.77 -4.36 3.52
CA ARG A 70 -20.57 -4.91 4.63
C ARG A 70 -19.81 -4.96 5.95
N TRP A 71 -18.51 -5.21 5.90
CA TRP A 71 -17.67 -5.17 7.10
C TRP A 71 -17.55 -3.75 7.65
N LEU A 72 -17.36 -2.75 6.78
CA LEU A 72 -17.36 -1.33 7.17
C LEU A 72 -18.72 -0.87 7.71
N ASP A 73 -19.82 -1.42 7.19
CA ASP A 73 -21.16 -1.16 7.71
C ASP A 73 -21.32 -1.62 9.15
N ARG A 74 -20.82 -2.82 9.50
CA ARG A 74 -20.79 -3.30 10.89
C ARG A 74 -19.96 -2.40 11.83
N LEU A 75 -18.98 -1.68 11.29
CA LEU A 75 -18.23 -0.66 12.02
C LEU A 75 -19.00 0.66 12.16
N GLY A 76 -20.12 0.83 11.45
CA GLY A 76 -20.89 2.07 11.40
C GLY A 76 -20.28 3.12 10.48
N LEU A 77 -19.42 2.72 9.54
CA LEU A 77 -18.66 3.65 8.69
C LEU A 77 -19.32 3.93 7.34
N THR A 78 -20.44 3.31 7.01
CA THR A 78 -21.14 3.55 5.74
C THR A 78 -21.44 5.04 5.48
N PRO A 79 -21.91 5.86 6.47
CA PRO A 79 -22.17 7.27 6.25
C PRO A 79 -20.90 8.10 5.97
N GLU A 80 -19.74 7.61 6.36
CA GLU A 80 -18.44 8.29 6.19
C GLU A 80 -17.78 8.00 4.84
N LEU A 81 -18.30 7.04 4.08
CA LEU A 81 -17.71 6.63 2.82
C LEU A 81 -17.85 7.71 1.75
N THR A 82 -16.76 7.97 1.05
CA THR A 82 -16.71 8.80 -0.15
C THR A 82 -16.17 7.96 -1.29
N PHE A 83 -17.02 7.67 -2.28
CA PHE A 83 -16.61 6.90 -3.45
C PHE A 83 -15.88 7.78 -4.47
N SER A 84 -14.89 7.18 -5.15
CA SER A 84 -14.16 7.89 -6.16
C SER A 84 -15.04 8.24 -7.35
N LYS A 85 -14.90 9.47 -7.87
CA LYS A 85 -15.62 9.94 -9.04
C LYS A 85 -15.29 9.10 -10.29
N PRO A 86 -16.20 8.95 -11.26
CA PRO A 86 -15.95 8.17 -12.49
C PRO A 86 -14.70 8.59 -13.25
N VAL A 87 -14.35 9.89 -13.21
CA VAL A 87 -13.14 10.45 -13.84
C VAL A 87 -11.86 9.75 -13.36
N SER A 88 -11.84 9.25 -12.13
CA SER A 88 -10.69 8.56 -11.52
C SER A 88 -10.28 7.26 -12.21
N LYS A 89 -11.08 6.75 -13.15
CA LYS A 89 -10.74 5.56 -13.95
C LYS A 89 -9.63 5.85 -14.96
N ALA A 90 -9.51 7.09 -15.44
CA ALA A 90 -8.45 7.49 -16.35
C ALA A 90 -7.12 7.59 -15.57
N ARG A 91 -6.08 6.95 -16.10
CA ARG A 91 -4.71 6.97 -15.62
C ARG A 91 -3.82 7.59 -16.67
N TYR A 92 -2.89 8.41 -16.26
CA TYR A 92 -1.98 9.09 -17.17
C TYR A 92 -0.54 8.70 -16.89
N ILE A 93 0.24 8.64 -17.96
CA ILE A 93 1.69 8.41 -17.89
C ILE A 93 2.36 9.57 -18.64
N TYR A 94 3.36 10.16 -18.02
CA TYR A 94 4.18 11.16 -18.69
C TYR A 94 5.02 10.50 -19.77
N ARG A 95 4.91 10.99 -21.01
CA ARG A 95 5.61 10.44 -22.16
C ARG A 95 5.76 11.49 -23.25
N ASP A 96 6.98 11.65 -23.76
CA ASP A 96 7.28 12.57 -24.85
C ASP A 96 6.80 14.01 -24.55
N GLY A 97 7.09 14.54 -23.35
CA GLY A 97 6.80 15.91 -22.95
C GLY A 97 5.38 16.18 -22.46
N GLN A 98 4.49 15.17 -22.33
CA GLN A 98 3.11 15.38 -21.89
C GLN A 98 2.52 14.16 -21.19
N TYR A 99 1.46 14.38 -20.40
CA TYR A 99 0.66 13.28 -19.86
C TYR A 99 -0.27 12.70 -20.94
N ARG A 100 -0.10 11.41 -21.20
CA ARG A 100 -0.95 10.64 -22.13
C ARG A 100 -1.75 9.61 -21.35
N GLN A 101 -3.03 9.49 -21.69
CA GLN A 101 -3.90 8.52 -21.03
C GLN A 101 -3.47 7.10 -21.38
N LEU A 102 -3.31 6.26 -20.34
CA LEU A 102 -3.01 4.84 -20.50
C LEU A 102 -4.24 4.13 -21.11
N PRO A 103 -4.06 3.25 -22.11
CA PRO A 103 -5.17 2.49 -22.69
C PRO A 103 -5.94 1.71 -21.62
N SER A 104 -7.27 1.86 -21.61
CA SER A 104 -8.16 1.22 -20.62
C SER A 104 -8.77 -0.10 -21.10
N GLY A 105 -8.53 -0.49 -22.35
CA GLY A 105 -9.08 -1.71 -22.94
C GLY A 105 -8.55 -2.02 -24.33
N PRO A 106 -8.92 -3.19 -24.92
CA PRO A 106 -8.41 -3.63 -26.20
C PRO A 106 -8.56 -2.63 -27.35
N PRO A 107 -9.72 -1.93 -27.52
CA PRO A 107 -9.85 -0.95 -28.61
C PRO A 107 -8.87 0.23 -28.47
N SER A 108 -8.73 0.81 -27.28
CA SER A 108 -7.80 1.92 -27.02
C SER A 108 -6.34 1.48 -27.09
N LEU A 109 -6.05 0.22 -26.76
CA LEU A 109 -4.71 -0.36 -26.89
C LEU A 109 -4.32 -0.51 -28.37
N LEU A 110 -5.21 -1.03 -29.21
CA LEU A 110 -4.90 -1.32 -30.61
C LEU A 110 -4.94 -0.08 -31.49
N LEU A 111 -5.96 0.78 -31.32
CA LEU A 111 -6.19 1.96 -32.14
C LEU A 111 -5.46 3.21 -31.62
N GLY A 112 -5.20 3.29 -30.31
CA GLY A 112 -4.49 4.41 -29.70
C GLY A 112 -3.02 4.48 -30.12
N ASN A 113 -2.39 5.62 -29.88
CA ASN A 113 -0.98 5.90 -30.19
C ASN A 113 -0.06 5.81 -28.97
N PHE A 114 -0.55 5.26 -27.85
CA PHE A 114 0.27 5.17 -26.63
C PHE A 114 1.44 4.22 -26.80
N PHE A 115 1.22 3.02 -27.38
CA PHE A 115 2.27 2.03 -27.62
C PHE A 115 2.62 1.94 -29.11
N SER A 116 3.88 1.62 -29.38
CA SER A 116 4.39 1.34 -30.72
C SER A 116 3.72 0.11 -31.36
N TRP A 117 3.72 0.02 -32.68
CA TRP A 117 3.22 -1.15 -33.40
C TRP A 117 3.96 -2.44 -33.01
N LYS A 118 5.25 -2.35 -32.75
CA LYS A 118 6.04 -3.48 -32.24
C LYS A 118 5.48 -4.02 -30.93
N THR A 119 5.16 -3.15 -30.00
CA THR A 119 4.58 -3.52 -28.71
C THR A 119 3.16 -4.08 -28.83
N LYS A 120 2.32 -3.48 -29.67
CA LYS A 120 0.97 -4.01 -29.95
C LYS A 120 1.03 -5.42 -30.53
N LEU A 121 1.96 -5.67 -31.47
CA LEU A 121 2.17 -7.00 -32.05
C LEU A 121 2.69 -7.98 -31.00
N ALA A 122 3.61 -7.58 -30.13
CA ALA A 122 4.11 -8.42 -29.05
C ALA A 122 2.98 -8.80 -28.07
N ILE A 123 2.09 -7.89 -27.72
CA ILE A 123 0.91 -8.17 -26.89
C ILE A 123 0.02 -9.23 -27.56
N LEU A 124 -0.25 -9.12 -28.85
CA LEU A 124 -1.06 -10.11 -29.59
C LEU A 124 -0.38 -11.48 -29.65
N ARG A 125 0.95 -11.51 -29.72
CA ARG A 125 1.77 -12.73 -29.77
C ARG A 125 2.08 -13.32 -28.40
N GLU A 126 1.78 -12.65 -27.30
CA GLU A 126 2.10 -13.13 -25.95
C GLU A 126 1.59 -14.57 -25.71
N ARG A 127 0.43 -14.92 -26.24
CA ARG A 127 -0.16 -16.26 -26.16
C ARG A 127 0.68 -17.39 -26.82
N THR A 128 1.67 -17.04 -27.62
CA THR A 128 2.58 -18.01 -28.29
C THR A 128 3.92 -18.15 -27.57
N VAL A 129 4.16 -17.37 -26.52
CA VAL A 129 5.38 -17.47 -25.70
C VAL A 129 5.31 -18.74 -24.86
N LYS A 130 6.24 -19.66 -25.09
CA LYS A 130 6.27 -20.99 -24.44
C LYS A 130 7.21 -21.05 -23.23
N THR A 131 8.03 -20.02 -23.02
CA THR A 131 8.96 -19.98 -21.90
C THR A 131 8.21 -19.79 -20.57
N THR A 132 8.66 -20.47 -19.52
CA THR A 132 8.12 -20.37 -18.16
C THR A 132 9.04 -19.53 -17.29
N SER A 133 8.47 -18.96 -16.23
CA SER A 133 9.20 -18.16 -15.24
C SER A 133 10.20 -19.04 -14.48
N PRO A 134 11.50 -18.72 -14.47
CA PRO A 134 12.45 -19.32 -13.54
C PRO A 134 12.23 -18.81 -12.11
N ASP A 135 12.77 -19.52 -11.13
CA ASP A 135 12.81 -19.04 -9.75
C ASP A 135 13.61 -17.74 -9.65
N GLY A 136 13.16 -16.82 -8.79
CA GLY A 136 13.82 -15.52 -8.61
C GLY A 136 13.63 -14.53 -9.77
N GLU A 137 12.74 -14.81 -10.75
CA GLU A 137 12.47 -13.87 -11.85
C GLU A 137 11.92 -12.54 -11.32
N THR A 138 12.54 -11.42 -11.74
CA THR A 138 12.03 -10.08 -11.40
C THR A 138 10.82 -9.70 -12.27
N LEU A 139 10.07 -8.70 -11.84
CA LEU A 139 8.97 -8.16 -12.63
C LEU A 139 9.42 -7.69 -14.01
N ALA A 140 10.53 -6.96 -14.08
CA ALA A 140 11.05 -6.46 -15.34
C ALA A 140 11.46 -7.60 -16.28
N GLN A 141 12.14 -8.63 -15.77
CA GLN A 141 12.53 -9.81 -16.56
C GLN A 141 11.29 -10.54 -17.07
N PHE A 142 10.29 -10.80 -16.22
CA PHE A 142 9.03 -11.43 -16.59
C PHE A 142 8.33 -10.70 -17.74
N PHE A 143 8.17 -9.38 -17.61
CA PHE A 143 7.50 -8.57 -18.63
C PHE A 143 8.31 -8.44 -19.91
N ARG A 144 9.66 -8.38 -19.85
CA ARG A 144 10.49 -8.40 -21.07
C ARG A 144 10.40 -9.72 -21.82
N ARG A 145 10.39 -10.82 -21.09
CA ARG A 145 10.29 -12.16 -21.68
C ARG A 145 8.96 -12.36 -22.44
N ARG A 146 7.87 -11.77 -21.91
CA ARG A 146 6.54 -11.95 -22.51
C ARG A 146 6.11 -10.82 -23.43
N PHE A 147 6.64 -9.63 -23.24
CA PHE A 147 6.24 -8.43 -23.96
C PHE A 147 7.45 -7.67 -24.52
N THR A 148 7.55 -6.38 -24.25
CA THR A 148 8.63 -5.51 -24.73
C THR A 148 9.17 -4.61 -23.63
N ASN A 149 10.37 -4.04 -23.84
CA ASN A 149 10.91 -3.01 -22.95
C ASN A 149 9.96 -1.80 -22.83
N GLU A 150 9.24 -1.44 -23.89
CA GLU A 150 8.29 -0.32 -23.86
C GLU A 150 7.17 -0.54 -22.82
N ILE A 151 6.69 -1.78 -22.65
CA ILE A 151 5.73 -2.12 -21.59
C ILE A 151 6.39 -1.97 -20.21
N VAL A 152 7.63 -2.39 -20.06
CA VAL A 152 8.37 -2.21 -18.79
C VAL A 152 8.53 -0.73 -18.48
N ASP A 153 8.99 0.07 -19.44
CA ASP A 153 9.32 1.49 -19.24
C ASP A 153 8.08 2.36 -18.96
N TYR A 154 6.97 2.14 -19.71
CA TYR A 154 5.82 3.05 -19.72
C TYR A 154 4.53 2.51 -19.09
N ALA A 155 4.50 1.24 -18.68
CA ALA A 155 3.37 0.68 -17.95
C ALA A 155 3.81 0.08 -16.61
N LEU A 156 4.75 -0.88 -16.63
CA LEU A 156 5.13 -1.61 -15.43
C LEU A 156 5.90 -0.72 -14.44
N ALA A 157 6.97 -0.06 -14.86
CA ALA A 157 7.84 0.69 -13.95
C ALA A 157 7.10 1.85 -13.25
N PRO A 158 6.30 2.69 -13.94
CA PRO A 158 5.48 3.69 -13.28
C PRO A 158 4.45 3.08 -12.31
N PHE A 159 3.81 1.97 -12.70
CA PHE A 159 2.84 1.27 -11.87
C PHE A 159 3.49 0.73 -10.58
N VAL A 160 4.66 0.10 -10.69
CA VAL A 160 5.44 -0.41 -9.56
C VAL A 160 5.92 0.74 -8.66
N ALA A 161 6.38 1.84 -9.24
CA ALA A 161 6.75 3.02 -8.47
C ALA A 161 5.56 3.61 -7.69
N GLY A 162 4.36 3.61 -8.29
CA GLY A 162 3.14 4.13 -7.66
C GLY A 162 2.59 3.25 -6.53
N ILE A 163 2.78 1.93 -6.58
CA ILE A 163 2.23 0.98 -5.58
C ILE A 163 3.27 0.57 -4.55
N TYR A 164 4.49 0.28 -5.00
CA TYR A 164 5.55 -0.28 -4.15
C TYR A 164 6.63 0.75 -3.80
N ALA A 165 6.57 1.96 -4.36
CA ALA A 165 7.71 2.88 -4.36
C ALA A 165 9.01 2.19 -4.83
N GLY A 166 8.87 1.14 -5.66
CA GLY A 166 9.88 0.13 -5.96
C GLY A 166 10.47 0.24 -7.36
N ASP A 167 11.42 -0.65 -7.63
CA ASP A 167 12.04 -0.82 -8.93
C ASP A 167 11.68 -2.22 -9.48
N PRO A 168 11.02 -2.35 -10.64
CA PRO A 168 10.66 -3.64 -11.22
C PRO A 168 11.85 -4.53 -11.56
N GLU A 169 13.06 -3.96 -11.66
CA GLU A 169 14.31 -4.71 -11.85
C GLU A 169 14.72 -5.53 -10.61
N ARG A 170 14.16 -5.20 -9.45
CA ARG A 170 14.53 -5.80 -8.17
C ARG A 170 13.39 -6.55 -7.49
N LEU A 171 12.13 -6.18 -7.78
CA LEU A 171 10.97 -6.82 -7.20
C LEU A 171 10.67 -8.16 -7.88
N LEU A 172 10.42 -9.20 -7.08
CA LEU A 172 10.15 -10.55 -7.58
C LEU A 172 8.69 -10.68 -8.01
N VAL A 173 8.45 -11.29 -9.17
CA VAL A 173 7.09 -11.52 -9.67
C VAL A 173 6.31 -12.46 -8.74
N ALA A 174 6.96 -13.45 -8.16
CA ALA A 174 6.35 -14.40 -7.23
C ALA A 174 5.83 -13.73 -5.95
N GLU A 175 6.52 -12.70 -5.47
CA GLU A 175 6.19 -12.02 -4.22
C GLU A 175 5.23 -10.84 -4.42
N THR A 176 5.19 -10.25 -5.62
CA THR A 176 4.37 -9.06 -5.92
C THR A 176 3.07 -9.41 -6.65
N PHE A 177 3.14 -10.23 -7.69
CA PHE A 177 2.00 -10.60 -8.54
C PHE A 177 1.97 -12.11 -8.83
N PRO A 178 1.84 -12.99 -7.81
CA PRO A 178 1.85 -14.45 -7.98
C PRO A 178 0.77 -14.94 -8.94
N VAL A 179 -0.31 -14.18 -9.10
CA VAL A 179 -1.40 -14.48 -10.04
C VAL A 179 -0.92 -14.53 -11.50
N LEU A 180 0.12 -13.74 -11.86
CA LEU A 180 0.69 -13.76 -13.22
C LEU A 180 1.38 -15.11 -13.49
N LEU A 181 2.10 -15.63 -12.50
CA LEU A 181 2.73 -16.96 -12.58
C LEU A 181 1.68 -18.07 -12.62
N LYS A 182 0.59 -17.95 -11.88
CA LYS A 182 -0.54 -18.85 -11.95
C LYS A 182 -1.12 -18.89 -13.38
N TYR A 183 -1.37 -17.73 -13.98
CA TYR A 183 -1.89 -17.65 -15.34
C TYR A 183 -0.92 -18.24 -16.39
N GLU A 184 0.38 -17.98 -16.22
CA GLU A 184 1.41 -18.58 -17.07
C GLU A 184 1.38 -20.10 -16.99
N ARG A 185 1.33 -20.68 -15.80
CA ARG A 185 1.32 -22.14 -15.57
C ARG A 185 0.05 -22.80 -16.06
N GLU A 186 -1.12 -22.23 -15.74
CA GLU A 186 -2.42 -22.85 -16.04
C GLU A 186 -2.86 -22.66 -17.49
N TYR A 187 -2.53 -21.52 -18.10
CA TYR A 187 -3.03 -21.14 -19.44
C TYR A 187 -1.93 -20.97 -20.48
N GLY A 188 -0.65 -21.08 -20.10
CA GLY A 188 0.50 -20.79 -20.94
C GLY A 188 0.61 -19.31 -21.35
N SER A 189 -0.27 -18.44 -20.84
CA SER A 189 -0.38 -17.04 -21.24
C SER A 189 -1.06 -16.21 -20.16
N VAL A 190 -0.46 -15.07 -19.83
CA VAL A 190 -1.03 -14.10 -18.90
C VAL A 190 -2.34 -13.51 -19.45
N LEU A 191 -2.37 -13.19 -20.73
CA LEU A 191 -3.58 -12.62 -21.36
C LEU A 191 -4.74 -13.62 -21.40
N ARG A 192 -4.48 -14.90 -21.70
CA ARG A 192 -5.51 -15.95 -21.63
C ARG A 192 -6.02 -16.11 -20.19
N GLY A 193 -5.13 -16.11 -19.20
CA GLY A 193 -5.51 -16.18 -17.80
C GLY A 193 -6.41 -15.02 -17.37
N LEU A 194 -6.04 -13.78 -17.73
CA LEU A 194 -6.84 -12.59 -17.47
C LEU A 194 -8.24 -12.67 -18.11
N ILE A 195 -8.34 -13.08 -19.38
CA ILE A 195 -9.63 -13.21 -20.06
C ILE A 195 -10.48 -14.29 -19.41
N LYS A 196 -9.90 -15.47 -19.12
CA LYS A 196 -10.64 -16.57 -18.48
C LYS A 196 -11.07 -16.23 -17.06
N SER A 197 -10.24 -15.56 -16.27
CA SER A 197 -10.61 -15.15 -14.93
C SER A 197 -11.78 -14.16 -14.91
N GLN A 198 -11.89 -13.31 -15.93
CA GLN A 198 -13.04 -12.42 -16.10
C GLN A 198 -14.31 -13.18 -16.54
N SER A 199 -14.19 -14.20 -17.38
CA SER A 199 -15.35 -14.97 -17.86
C SER A 199 -15.88 -15.98 -16.82
N THR A 200 -15.02 -16.59 -16.02
CA THR A 200 -15.43 -17.47 -14.90
C THR A 200 -16.03 -16.68 -13.73
N ALA A 201 -15.63 -15.43 -13.56
CA ALA A 201 -16.28 -14.52 -12.63
C ALA A 201 -17.66 -14.03 -13.08
N GLY A 202 -18.04 -14.20 -14.35
CA GLY A 202 -19.36 -13.85 -14.91
C GLY A 202 -20.53 -14.75 -14.48
N GLY A 203 -20.27 -15.84 -13.75
CA GLY A 203 -21.32 -16.74 -13.20
C GLY A 203 -21.66 -16.53 -11.73
N ALA A 204 -20.72 -16.02 -10.94
CA ALA A 204 -20.98 -15.40 -9.63
C ALA A 204 -20.69 -13.94 -9.80
N ALA A 205 -21.67 -13.05 -9.61
CA ALA A 205 -21.55 -11.60 -9.84
C ALA A 205 -20.15 -11.14 -9.40
N THR A 206 -19.32 -10.78 -10.37
CA THR A 206 -17.97 -10.26 -10.10
C THR A 206 -18.19 -9.11 -9.15
N LYS A 207 -17.82 -9.32 -7.88
CA LYS A 207 -17.95 -8.31 -6.84
C LYS A 207 -17.17 -7.11 -7.31
N ARG A 208 -17.89 -6.12 -7.84
CA ARG A 208 -17.31 -4.95 -8.50
C ARG A 208 -16.52 -4.18 -7.45
N LYS A 209 -15.20 -4.30 -7.50
CA LYS A 209 -14.36 -3.52 -6.58
C LYS A 209 -14.55 -2.03 -6.86
N GLN A 210 -14.79 -1.27 -5.81
CA GLN A 210 -14.94 0.18 -5.86
C GLN A 210 -13.80 0.83 -5.08
N SER A 211 -13.29 1.93 -5.61
CA SER A 211 -12.33 2.77 -4.90
C SER A 211 -13.07 3.80 -4.07
N PHE A 212 -12.75 3.89 -2.79
CA PHE A 212 -13.35 4.82 -1.86
C PHE A 212 -12.32 5.33 -0.84
N SER A 213 -12.68 6.38 -0.17
CA SER A 213 -12.01 6.98 0.98
C SER A 213 -13.08 7.33 2.02
N PHE A 214 -12.73 8.11 3.02
CA PHE A 214 -13.68 8.62 4.01
C PHE A 214 -13.72 10.15 3.94
N ARG A 215 -14.82 10.75 4.42
CA ARG A 215 -15.03 12.21 4.44
C ARG A 215 -13.91 12.94 5.15
N ASP A 216 -13.45 12.39 6.30
CA ASP A 216 -12.36 12.94 7.10
C ASP A 216 -11.02 12.27 6.86
N GLY A 217 -10.89 11.56 5.72
CA GLY A 217 -9.67 10.90 5.29
C GLY A 217 -9.57 9.46 5.76
N MET A 218 -8.56 8.79 5.23
CA MET A 218 -8.35 7.36 5.46
C MET A 218 -8.14 7.00 6.93
N GLN A 219 -7.68 7.94 7.77
CA GLN A 219 -7.48 7.73 9.21
C GLN A 219 -8.77 7.49 9.98
N THR A 220 -9.94 7.80 9.40
CA THR A 220 -11.26 7.46 9.96
C THR A 220 -11.38 5.96 10.29
N LEU A 221 -10.87 5.08 9.42
CA LEU A 221 -10.95 3.64 9.63
C LEU A 221 -10.17 3.15 10.86
N PRO A 222 -8.87 3.42 11.02
CA PRO A 222 -8.14 3.01 12.22
C PRO A 222 -8.66 3.64 13.51
N ILE A 223 -9.14 4.88 13.48
CA ILE A 223 -9.75 5.54 14.64
C ILE A 223 -11.03 4.81 15.04
N ALA A 224 -11.92 4.50 14.10
CA ALA A 224 -13.16 3.78 14.35
C ALA A 224 -12.93 2.36 14.89
N LEU A 225 -11.92 1.65 14.38
CA LEU A 225 -11.51 0.36 14.92
C LEU A 225 -11.03 0.50 16.36
N ALA A 226 -10.08 1.41 16.61
CA ALA A 226 -9.51 1.62 17.94
C ALA A 226 -10.58 1.97 18.98
N ALA A 227 -11.56 2.80 18.63
CA ALA A 227 -12.66 3.19 19.51
C ALA A 227 -13.58 2.02 19.94
N LYS A 228 -13.55 0.90 19.21
CA LYS A 228 -14.35 -0.30 19.53
C LYS A 228 -13.57 -1.35 20.33
N LEU A 229 -12.28 -1.18 20.55
CA LEU A 229 -11.43 -2.16 21.24
C LEU A 229 -11.45 -1.96 22.74
N ALA A 230 -11.68 -3.05 23.48
CA ALA A 230 -11.66 -3.04 24.94
C ALA A 230 -10.24 -3.07 25.53
N HIS A 231 -9.28 -3.68 24.83
CA HIS A 231 -7.93 -3.93 25.34
C HIS A 231 -6.86 -3.36 24.39
N LEU A 232 -6.84 -2.03 24.26
CA LEU A 232 -5.86 -1.27 23.50
C LEU A 232 -5.10 -0.33 24.43
N SER A 233 -3.76 -0.41 24.41
CA SER A 233 -2.86 0.55 25.07
C SER A 233 -2.13 1.38 24.02
N LEU A 234 -2.43 2.68 23.95
CA LEU A 234 -1.70 3.67 23.17
C LEU A 234 -0.61 4.30 24.04
N SER A 235 0.44 4.86 23.41
CA SER A 235 1.61 5.41 24.10
C SER A 235 2.28 4.41 25.04
N ASP A 236 2.16 3.12 24.72
CA ASP A 236 2.69 1.99 25.51
C ASP A 236 3.62 1.11 24.67
N PRO A 237 4.85 1.57 24.38
CA PRO A 237 5.80 0.83 23.59
C PRO A 237 6.18 -0.50 24.28
N VAL A 238 6.13 -1.60 23.53
CA VAL A 238 6.71 -2.86 23.94
C VAL A 238 8.23 -2.75 23.84
N GLU A 239 8.91 -2.91 24.95
CA GLU A 239 10.36 -2.78 25.06
C GLU A 239 11.05 -4.13 24.90
N ARG A 240 10.40 -5.19 25.39
CA ARG A 240 11.01 -6.53 25.45
C ARG A 240 9.96 -7.63 25.35
N ILE A 241 10.35 -8.72 24.70
CA ILE A 241 9.61 -9.98 24.69
C ILE A 241 10.51 -11.12 25.16
N ARG A 242 9.97 -12.09 25.89
CA ARG A 242 10.68 -13.27 26.35
C ARG A 242 9.80 -14.51 26.29
N ARG A 243 10.41 -15.66 26.12
CA ARG A 243 9.69 -16.94 26.27
C ARG A 243 9.20 -17.12 27.71
N ASN A 244 7.99 -17.66 27.85
CA ASN A 244 7.39 -18.02 29.14
C ASN A 244 6.64 -19.35 28.97
N GLY A 245 7.35 -20.46 29.18
CA GLY A 245 6.84 -21.78 28.78
C GLY A 245 6.60 -21.82 27.28
N ASP A 246 5.40 -22.27 26.89
CA ASP A 246 4.98 -22.29 25.47
C ASP A 246 4.47 -20.92 24.97
N GLY A 247 4.27 -19.95 25.86
CA GLY A 247 3.80 -18.61 25.54
C GLY A 247 4.90 -17.54 25.60
N TRP A 248 4.45 -16.30 25.80
CA TRP A 248 5.29 -15.11 25.79
C TRP A 248 5.02 -14.20 26.99
N ARG A 249 6.07 -13.62 27.51
CA ARG A 249 6.06 -12.50 28.44
C ARG A 249 6.40 -11.23 27.66
N VAL A 250 5.49 -10.26 27.70
CA VAL A 250 5.60 -8.96 27.01
C VAL A 250 5.82 -7.89 28.09
N GLU A 251 6.91 -7.17 27.99
CA GLU A 251 7.28 -6.06 28.87
C GLU A 251 7.11 -4.76 28.07
N SER A 252 6.14 -3.93 28.48
CA SER A 252 5.87 -2.62 27.90
C SER A 252 6.22 -1.51 28.90
N ALA A 253 6.13 -0.25 28.47
CA ALA A 253 6.40 0.90 29.32
C ALA A 253 5.50 0.96 30.55
N THR A 254 4.25 0.46 30.46
CA THR A 254 3.28 0.53 31.55
C THR A 254 3.20 -0.76 32.40
N GLY A 255 3.84 -1.85 32.00
CA GLY A 255 3.84 -3.08 32.78
C GLY A 255 4.20 -4.33 32.00
N THR A 256 3.93 -5.47 32.63
CA THR A 256 4.24 -6.78 32.07
C THR A 256 2.98 -7.64 31.98
N GLN A 257 2.80 -8.31 30.85
CA GLN A 257 1.73 -9.27 30.65
C GLN A 257 2.25 -10.58 30.07
N THR A 258 1.57 -11.69 30.38
CA THR A 258 1.79 -12.99 29.75
C THR A 258 0.68 -13.29 28.75
N VAL A 259 1.05 -13.87 27.61
CA VAL A 259 0.12 -14.24 26.53
C VAL A 259 0.49 -15.62 26.00
N ASP A 260 -0.49 -16.36 25.51
CA ASP A 260 -0.26 -17.68 24.95
C ASP A 260 0.38 -17.59 23.55
N ARG A 261 -0.04 -16.58 22.78
CA ARG A 261 0.51 -16.31 21.45
C ARG A 261 0.81 -14.82 21.30
N LEU A 262 1.83 -14.52 20.52
CA LEU A 262 2.25 -13.15 20.24
C LEU A 262 2.22 -12.88 18.74
N VAL A 263 1.60 -11.78 18.32
CA VAL A 263 1.50 -11.36 16.92
C VAL A 263 2.28 -10.07 16.70
N LEU A 264 3.23 -10.10 15.78
CA LEU A 264 3.95 -8.92 15.32
C LEU A 264 3.18 -8.25 14.18
N ALA A 265 2.57 -7.08 14.46
CA ALA A 265 1.87 -6.25 13.49
C ALA A 265 2.60 -4.91 13.24
N ILE A 266 3.92 -4.92 13.35
CA ILE A 266 4.84 -3.78 13.29
C ILE A 266 5.79 -3.89 12.09
N GLY A 267 6.49 -2.79 11.77
CA GLY A 267 7.51 -2.79 10.71
C GLY A 267 8.74 -3.65 11.06
N THR A 268 9.49 -4.05 10.03
CA THR A 268 10.61 -5.00 10.18
C THR A 268 11.69 -4.54 11.16
N GLU A 269 12.00 -3.25 11.22
CA GLU A 269 13.02 -2.71 12.14
C GLU A 269 12.61 -2.86 13.62
N ALA A 270 11.34 -2.54 13.93
CA ALA A 270 10.81 -2.70 15.28
C ALA A 270 10.70 -4.18 15.64
N ALA A 271 10.26 -5.04 14.72
CA ALA A 271 10.24 -6.48 14.91
C ALA A 271 11.64 -7.04 15.17
N ALA A 272 12.62 -6.65 14.35
CA ALA A 272 14.01 -7.07 14.51
C ALA A 272 14.59 -6.69 15.88
N ARG A 273 14.29 -5.50 16.40
CA ARG A 273 14.73 -5.07 17.73
C ARG A 273 14.17 -5.98 18.82
N LEU A 274 12.89 -6.30 18.77
CA LEU A 274 12.23 -7.13 19.77
C LEU A 274 12.77 -8.56 19.78
N VAL A 275 12.94 -9.16 18.59
CA VAL A 275 13.42 -10.55 18.47
C VAL A 275 14.94 -10.71 18.62
N SER A 276 15.72 -9.62 18.62
CA SER A 276 17.17 -9.64 18.87
C SER A 276 17.53 -9.62 20.34
N HIS A 277 16.54 -9.62 21.24
CA HIS A 277 16.84 -9.44 22.66
C HIS A 277 17.63 -10.63 23.22
N PRO A 278 18.70 -10.40 24.04
CA PRO A 278 19.42 -11.46 24.73
C PRO A 278 18.45 -12.34 25.55
N GLY A 279 18.56 -13.66 25.37
CA GLY A 279 17.69 -14.65 26.02
C GLY A 279 16.68 -15.31 25.09
N LEU A 280 16.61 -14.89 23.84
CA LEU A 280 16.01 -15.66 22.74
C LEU A 280 17.11 -16.52 22.06
N ASN A 281 16.72 -17.64 21.45
CA ASN A 281 17.67 -18.56 20.81
C ASN A 281 18.17 -18.06 19.44
N ASP A 282 19.14 -18.75 18.85
CA ASP A 282 19.80 -18.35 17.59
C ASP A 282 18.84 -18.20 16.41
N ARG A 283 17.71 -18.96 16.36
CA ARG A 283 16.69 -18.82 15.30
C ARG A 283 16.10 -17.41 15.25
N TYR A 284 15.94 -16.75 16.40
CA TYR A 284 15.45 -15.37 16.44
C TYR A 284 16.52 -14.36 16.00
N SER A 285 17.80 -14.68 16.18
CA SER A 285 18.90 -13.88 15.65
C SER A 285 18.92 -13.89 14.11
N ASP A 286 18.71 -15.06 13.51
CA ASP A 286 18.61 -15.21 12.05
C ASP A 286 17.39 -14.48 11.49
N PHE A 287 16.25 -14.62 12.16
CA PHE A 287 15.05 -13.86 11.81
C PHE A 287 15.26 -12.35 11.91
N ALA A 288 15.88 -11.87 12.99
CA ALA A 288 16.20 -10.45 13.14
C ALA A 288 17.13 -9.94 12.03
N THR A 289 18.11 -10.76 11.64
CA THR A 289 19.04 -10.45 10.57
C THR A 289 18.30 -10.33 9.23
N ALA A 290 17.43 -11.29 8.90
CA ALA A 290 16.61 -11.25 7.71
C ALA A 290 15.69 -10.00 7.68
N LEU A 291 15.04 -9.67 8.79
CA LEU A 291 14.18 -8.49 8.91
C LEU A 291 14.92 -7.17 8.62
N ARG A 292 16.18 -7.05 9.07
CA ARG A 292 17.01 -5.85 8.81
C ARG A 292 17.41 -5.69 7.35
N GLN A 293 17.43 -6.77 6.57
CA GLN A 293 17.74 -6.74 5.14
C GLN A 293 16.59 -6.20 4.31
N VAL A 294 15.36 -6.15 4.84
CA VAL A 294 14.22 -5.61 4.11
C VAL A 294 14.36 -4.11 3.91
N GLU A 295 14.49 -3.72 2.66
CA GLU A 295 14.63 -2.32 2.27
C GLU A 295 13.30 -1.59 2.27
N TYR A 296 13.34 -0.31 2.65
CA TYR A 296 12.23 0.63 2.62
C TYR A 296 12.74 1.95 2.01
N PRO A 297 12.51 2.19 0.72
CA PRO A 297 12.91 3.46 0.12
C PRO A 297 12.19 4.64 0.79
N PRO A 298 12.86 5.79 0.95
CA PRO A 298 12.22 7.01 1.44
C PRO A 298 11.25 7.56 0.39
N MET A 299 10.16 8.16 0.87
CA MET A 299 9.16 8.82 0.04
C MET A 299 8.70 10.11 0.71
N THR A 300 8.63 11.18 -0.06
CA THR A 300 8.07 12.45 0.39
C THR A 300 6.80 12.76 -0.38
N ALA A 301 5.72 13.03 0.33
CA ALA A 301 4.49 13.56 -0.22
C ALA A 301 4.51 15.09 -0.12
N VAL A 302 4.45 15.76 -1.26
CA VAL A 302 4.32 17.22 -1.37
C VAL A 302 2.88 17.51 -1.78
N HIS A 303 2.16 18.25 -0.94
CA HIS A 303 0.80 18.68 -1.21
C HIS A 303 0.85 20.14 -1.69
N SER A 304 0.21 20.41 -2.82
CA SER A 304 0.16 21.77 -3.39
C SER A 304 -1.24 22.05 -3.91
N ALA A 305 -1.83 23.18 -3.49
CA ALA A 305 -3.11 23.63 -4.03
C ALA A 305 -2.94 24.91 -4.85
N TYR A 306 -3.80 25.03 -5.87
CA TYR A 306 -3.87 26.18 -6.77
C TYR A 306 -5.33 26.55 -7.02
N LYS A 307 -5.59 27.84 -7.31
CA LYS A 307 -6.91 28.22 -7.81
C LYS A 307 -7.20 27.46 -9.12
N ARG A 308 -8.40 26.89 -9.24
CA ARG A 308 -8.80 26.12 -10.42
C ARG A 308 -8.63 26.93 -11.71
N ALA A 309 -8.92 28.24 -11.65
CA ALA A 309 -8.80 29.15 -12.78
C ALA A 309 -7.36 29.30 -13.31
N ASP A 310 -6.36 29.02 -12.51
CA ASP A 310 -4.95 29.12 -12.88
C ASP A 310 -4.40 27.82 -13.50
N VAL A 311 -5.14 26.73 -13.49
CA VAL A 311 -4.69 25.44 -14.00
C VAL A 311 -5.35 25.15 -15.34
N ARG A 312 -4.59 25.12 -16.44
CA ARG A 312 -5.11 24.88 -17.81
C ARG A 312 -5.55 23.44 -18.04
N HIS A 313 -4.80 22.49 -17.49
CA HIS A 313 -5.11 21.06 -17.64
C HIS A 313 -6.47 20.72 -17.00
N PRO A 314 -7.33 19.92 -17.66
CA PRO A 314 -8.68 19.62 -17.17
C PRO A 314 -8.70 18.76 -15.88
N LEU A 315 -7.60 18.10 -15.52
CA LEU A 315 -7.47 17.17 -14.39
C LEU A 315 -8.55 16.07 -14.38
N ASN A 316 -8.87 15.56 -15.57
CA ASN A 316 -9.94 14.59 -15.81
C ASN A 316 -9.47 13.14 -15.62
N GLY A 317 -8.82 12.85 -14.49
CA GLY A 317 -8.29 11.53 -14.17
C GLY A 317 -7.95 11.33 -12.71
N PHE A 318 -7.32 10.22 -12.43
CA PHE A 318 -6.79 9.93 -11.09
C PHE A 318 -5.51 10.73 -10.80
N GLY A 319 -4.71 10.90 -11.83
CA GLY A 319 -3.39 11.46 -11.73
C GLY A 319 -2.48 10.93 -12.82
N GLY A 320 -1.20 11.29 -12.74
CA GLY A 320 -0.17 10.89 -13.67
C GLY A 320 1.05 10.31 -12.99
N LEU A 321 1.64 9.28 -13.59
CA LEU A 321 2.88 8.67 -13.15
C LEU A 321 4.03 9.08 -14.08
N ASN A 322 5.20 9.24 -13.53
CA ASN A 322 6.40 9.65 -14.25
C ASN A 322 7.37 8.47 -14.40
N PRO A 323 7.52 7.91 -15.61
CA PRO A 323 8.55 6.92 -15.86
C PRO A 323 9.95 7.49 -15.59
N LYS A 324 10.80 6.70 -14.93
CA LYS A 324 12.19 7.09 -14.66
C LYS A 324 12.94 7.55 -15.93
N LYS A 325 12.59 6.94 -17.06
CA LYS A 325 13.16 7.24 -18.39
C LYS A 325 12.92 8.68 -18.85
N GLU A 326 11.83 9.30 -18.40
CA GLU A 326 11.47 10.68 -18.76
C GLU A 326 12.20 11.74 -17.91
N GLY A 327 12.98 11.32 -16.89
CA GLY A 327 13.87 12.20 -16.13
C GLY A 327 13.17 13.22 -15.24
N ARG A 328 11.88 13.03 -14.93
CA ARG A 328 11.11 13.94 -14.05
C ARG A 328 11.60 13.84 -12.61
N PHE A 329 11.44 14.93 -11.85
CA PHE A 329 11.84 15.00 -10.44
C PHE A 329 10.95 14.16 -9.53
N ALA A 330 9.63 14.22 -9.72
CA ALA A 330 8.63 13.46 -8.99
C ALA A 330 8.38 12.09 -9.63
N SER A 331 7.97 11.11 -8.83
CA SER A 331 7.52 9.79 -9.30
C SER A 331 6.10 9.82 -9.87
N GLY A 332 5.31 10.82 -9.48
CA GLY A 332 3.97 11.03 -9.99
C GLY A 332 3.12 11.96 -9.13
N HIS A 333 1.93 12.27 -9.64
CA HIS A 333 0.99 13.21 -9.03
C HIS A 333 -0.41 12.59 -8.97
N ILE A 334 -1.04 12.61 -7.80
CA ILE A 334 -2.46 12.33 -7.63
C ILE A 334 -3.21 13.66 -7.69
N TRP A 335 -4.29 13.71 -8.46
CA TRP A 335 -5.19 14.87 -8.53
C TRP A 335 -6.28 14.70 -7.48
N SER A 336 -5.94 14.92 -6.22
CA SER A 336 -6.72 14.50 -5.05
C SER A 336 -8.14 15.04 -5.06
N SER A 337 -8.36 16.31 -5.42
CA SER A 337 -9.68 16.94 -5.53
C SER A 337 -10.49 16.49 -6.75
N SER A 338 -9.83 15.95 -7.79
CA SER A 338 -10.53 15.36 -8.94
C SER A 338 -11.12 13.99 -8.62
N ILE A 339 -10.53 13.27 -7.66
CA ILE A 339 -10.93 11.91 -7.30
C ILE A 339 -12.06 11.92 -6.27
N PHE A 340 -11.92 12.76 -5.24
CA PHE A 340 -12.84 12.82 -4.10
C PHE A 340 -13.26 14.26 -3.82
N ASP A 341 -14.50 14.44 -3.37
CA ASP A 341 -14.99 15.74 -2.89
C ASP A 341 -14.40 16.07 -1.51
N GLY A 342 -14.40 17.35 -1.15
CA GLY A 342 -14.00 17.85 0.17
C GLY A 342 -12.51 17.72 0.48
N ARG A 343 -11.65 17.67 -0.56
CA ARG A 343 -10.18 17.61 -0.39
C ARG A 343 -9.54 18.99 -0.29
N CYS A 344 -10.14 20.00 -0.85
CA CYS A 344 -9.74 21.41 -0.80
C CYS A 344 -10.95 22.32 -1.00
N PRO A 345 -10.82 23.65 -0.89
CA PRO A 345 -11.85 24.60 -1.29
C PRO A 345 -12.37 24.37 -2.71
N ASP A 346 -13.67 24.69 -2.95
CA ASP A 346 -14.37 24.32 -4.19
C ASP A 346 -13.80 25.02 -5.44
N ASP A 347 -13.21 26.21 -5.28
CA ASP A 347 -12.57 26.98 -6.36
C ASP A 347 -11.09 26.63 -6.55
N GLU A 348 -10.61 25.58 -5.89
CA GLU A 348 -9.21 25.15 -5.90
C GLU A 348 -9.05 23.71 -6.38
N VAL A 349 -7.82 23.34 -6.66
CA VAL A 349 -7.40 21.96 -6.94
C VAL A 349 -6.23 21.58 -6.07
N LEU A 350 -6.26 20.36 -5.54
CA LEU A 350 -5.21 19.80 -4.69
C LEU A 350 -4.47 18.68 -5.40
N PHE A 351 -3.15 18.85 -5.48
CA PHE A 351 -2.21 17.82 -5.93
C PHE A 351 -1.53 17.16 -4.74
N THR A 352 -1.39 15.85 -4.77
CA THR A 352 -0.46 15.10 -3.93
C THR A 352 0.65 14.54 -4.83
N THR A 353 1.83 15.11 -4.72
CA THR A 353 3.01 14.75 -5.51
C THR A 353 3.93 13.87 -4.68
N PHE A 354 4.29 12.70 -5.23
CA PHE A 354 5.21 11.78 -4.59
C PHE A 354 6.61 11.94 -5.16
N VAL A 355 7.58 12.19 -4.28
CA VAL A 355 9.00 12.34 -4.62
C VAL A 355 9.78 11.26 -3.90
N GLY A 356 10.58 10.47 -4.61
CA GLY A 356 11.40 9.40 -4.02
C GLY A 356 11.10 8.01 -4.55
N GLY A 357 11.15 7.01 -3.68
CA GLY A 357 11.11 5.60 -4.04
C GLY A 357 12.48 5.04 -4.44
N ALA A 358 12.55 3.75 -4.77
CA ALA A 358 13.79 3.03 -5.06
C ALA A 358 14.61 3.67 -6.21
N GLY A 359 13.94 4.27 -7.20
CA GLY A 359 14.60 4.91 -8.33
C GLY A 359 15.13 6.32 -8.08
N SER A 360 14.67 7.01 -7.02
CA SER A 360 14.92 8.44 -6.78
C SER A 360 15.02 8.80 -5.30
N ALA A 361 15.51 7.90 -4.46
CA ALA A 361 15.60 8.05 -3.00
C ALA A 361 16.26 9.37 -2.54
N LYS A 362 17.29 9.83 -3.28
CA LYS A 362 17.97 11.10 -3.00
C LYS A 362 17.06 12.34 -3.15
N ASN A 363 16.09 12.28 -4.06
CA ASN A 363 15.16 13.40 -4.26
C ASN A 363 14.23 13.56 -3.05
N ALA A 364 13.78 12.47 -2.42
CA ALA A 364 12.93 12.51 -1.24
C ALA A 364 13.56 13.22 -0.04
N ARG A 365 14.88 13.22 0.05
CA ARG A 365 15.65 13.79 1.17
C ARG A 365 16.11 15.22 0.94
N GLN A 366 15.72 15.85 -0.17
CA GLN A 366 16.06 17.25 -0.42
C GLN A 366 15.41 18.16 0.64
N PRO A 367 16.01 19.34 0.90
CA PRO A 367 15.40 20.38 1.76
C PRO A 367 14.00 20.79 1.28
N ASP A 368 13.17 21.28 2.20
CA ASP A 368 11.77 21.61 1.90
C ASP A 368 11.62 22.64 0.79
N ASP A 369 12.45 23.70 0.81
CA ASP A 369 12.46 24.75 -0.22
C ASP A 369 12.82 24.21 -1.61
N VAL A 370 13.77 23.26 -1.69
CA VAL A 370 14.14 22.59 -2.93
C VAL A 370 12.99 21.72 -3.45
N LEU A 371 12.34 20.96 -2.55
CA LEU A 371 11.19 20.13 -2.88
C LEU A 371 10.01 20.97 -3.38
N PHE A 372 9.66 22.04 -2.67
CA PHE A 372 8.56 22.92 -3.06
C PHE A 372 8.80 23.55 -4.43
N ARG A 373 10.00 24.08 -4.66
CA ARG A 373 10.36 24.69 -5.94
C ARG A 373 10.33 23.68 -7.07
N ALA A 374 11.04 22.56 -6.94
CA ALA A 374 11.12 21.55 -8.01
C ALA A 374 9.74 20.95 -8.34
N VAL A 375 8.91 20.70 -7.32
CA VAL A 375 7.54 20.21 -7.54
C VAL A 375 6.68 21.28 -8.19
N HIS A 376 6.77 22.54 -7.76
CA HIS A 376 6.02 23.63 -8.38
C HIS A 376 6.38 23.81 -9.85
N GLU A 377 7.68 23.89 -10.18
CA GLU A 377 8.17 23.98 -11.57
C GLU A 377 7.67 22.82 -12.44
N GLU A 378 7.68 21.60 -11.89
CA GLU A 378 7.20 20.42 -12.59
C GLU A 378 5.67 20.45 -12.83
N LEU A 379 4.89 20.92 -11.85
CA LEU A 379 3.45 21.10 -11.98
C LEU A 379 3.08 22.21 -12.98
N VAL A 380 3.82 23.32 -12.96
CA VAL A 380 3.66 24.43 -13.92
C VAL A 380 3.86 23.94 -15.34
N ASP A 381 4.96 23.25 -15.59
CA ASP A 381 5.29 22.68 -16.91
C ASP A 381 4.25 21.66 -17.37
N ALA A 382 3.88 20.72 -16.51
CA ALA A 382 3.03 19.60 -16.89
C ALA A 382 1.54 19.93 -17.01
N PHE A 383 1.04 20.89 -16.21
CA PHE A 383 -0.40 21.19 -16.12
C PHE A 383 -0.77 22.61 -16.57
N GLY A 384 0.22 23.38 -17.03
CA GLY A 384 0.01 24.76 -17.51
C GLY A 384 -0.52 25.67 -16.41
N ILE A 385 0.07 25.61 -15.21
CA ILE A 385 -0.30 26.45 -14.08
C ILE A 385 0.25 27.85 -14.31
N ARG A 386 -0.59 28.89 -14.10
CA ARG A 386 -0.22 30.29 -14.29
C ARG A 386 0.17 31.00 -13.01
N ALA A 387 -0.18 30.42 -11.87
CA ALA A 387 0.20 30.96 -10.57
C ALA A 387 1.71 30.87 -10.35
N THR A 388 2.31 31.91 -9.78
CA THR A 388 3.74 31.98 -9.43
C THR A 388 4.09 31.10 -8.23
N GLU A 389 3.11 30.78 -7.39
CA GLU A 389 3.25 29.89 -6.24
C GLU A 389 1.90 29.28 -5.86
N PRO A 390 1.88 28.14 -5.16
CA PRO A 390 0.65 27.52 -4.69
C PRO A 390 0.01 28.35 -3.56
N VAL A 391 -1.33 28.34 -3.49
CA VAL A 391 -2.08 28.96 -2.38
C VAL A 391 -1.97 28.16 -1.08
N PHE A 392 -1.63 26.89 -1.18
CA PHE A 392 -1.33 26.00 -0.06
C PHE A 392 -0.22 25.05 -0.43
N ARG A 393 0.69 24.81 0.51
CA ARG A 393 1.74 23.79 0.35
C ARG A 393 2.07 23.14 1.70
N ALA A 394 2.34 21.85 1.67
CA ALA A 394 2.78 21.10 2.84
C ALA A 394 3.57 19.86 2.43
N ILE A 395 4.44 19.40 3.32
CA ILE A 395 5.29 18.21 3.11
C ILE A 395 5.02 17.19 4.20
N TYR A 396 5.13 15.91 3.83
CA TYR A 396 5.25 14.80 4.77
C TYR A 396 6.29 13.79 4.27
N ARG A 397 7.19 13.38 5.15
CA ARG A 397 8.27 12.45 4.83
C ARG A 397 8.08 11.10 5.49
N TRP A 398 8.23 10.07 4.68
CA TRP A 398 8.41 8.69 5.13
C TRP A 398 9.85 8.28 4.86
N GLU A 399 10.71 8.22 5.90
CA GLU A 399 12.08 7.72 5.75
C GLU A 399 12.10 6.23 5.37
N ARG A 400 11.12 5.49 5.82
CA ARG A 400 10.88 4.08 5.54
C ARG A 400 9.43 3.93 5.06
N ALA A 401 9.21 4.04 3.74
CA ALA A 401 7.85 4.10 3.21
C ALA A 401 7.24 2.70 3.03
N ILE A 402 7.71 1.93 2.07
CA ILE A 402 7.09 0.66 1.64
C ILE A 402 8.13 -0.45 1.61
N PRO A 403 7.86 -1.62 2.24
CA PRO A 403 8.78 -2.76 2.19
C PRO A 403 8.94 -3.26 0.75
N GLN A 404 10.19 -3.54 0.36
CA GLN A 404 10.50 -4.02 -0.97
C GLN A 404 10.40 -5.55 -1.03
N TYR A 405 9.57 -6.04 -1.93
CA TYR A 405 9.30 -7.46 -2.16
C TYR A 405 10.33 -8.07 -3.13
N ASN A 406 11.58 -8.06 -2.69
CA ASN A 406 12.75 -8.63 -3.36
C ASN A 406 13.22 -9.92 -2.65
N GLU A 407 14.43 -10.39 -2.92
CA GLU A 407 15.00 -11.60 -2.32
C GLU A 407 15.02 -11.58 -0.78
N ALA A 408 15.17 -10.40 -0.16
CA ALA A 408 15.12 -10.29 1.30
C ALA A 408 13.78 -10.74 1.90
N ILE A 409 12.66 -10.52 1.20
CA ILE A 409 11.34 -10.98 1.64
C ILE A 409 11.23 -12.52 1.59
N VAL A 410 11.87 -13.18 0.63
CA VAL A 410 11.90 -14.64 0.55
C VAL A 410 12.61 -15.21 1.78
N THR A 411 13.77 -14.64 2.13
CA THR A 411 14.52 -15.01 3.34
C THR A 411 13.68 -14.80 4.60
N VAL A 412 13.03 -13.65 4.73
CA VAL A 412 12.12 -13.36 5.85
C VAL A 412 11.00 -14.39 5.95
N ARG A 413 10.37 -14.76 4.84
CA ARG A 413 9.31 -15.77 4.84
C ARG A 413 9.79 -17.12 5.34
N GLN A 414 10.95 -17.59 4.89
CA GLN A 414 11.57 -18.84 5.38
C GLN A 414 11.83 -18.79 6.88
N GLN A 415 12.29 -17.67 7.40
CA GLN A 415 12.50 -17.48 8.84
C GLN A 415 11.19 -17.43 9.63
N VAL A 416 10.12 -16.82 9.08
CA VAL A 416 8.79 -16.85 9.72
C VAL A 416 8.28 -18.28 9.82
N GLU A 417 8.38 -19.08 8.77
CA GLU A 417 7.99 -20.49 8.76
C GLU A 417 8.78 -21.30 9.80
N ALA A 418 10.06 -20.99 10.00
CA ALA A 418 10.92 -21.67 10.99
C ALA A 418 10.54 -21.38 12.46
N ILE A 419 9.88 -20.24 12.73
CA ILE A 419 9.49 -19.82 14.10
C ILE A 419 7.98 -19.96 14.36
N GLU A 420 7.19 -20.37 13.36
CA GLU A 420 5.71 -20.45 13.48
C GLU A 420 5.26 -21.38 14.61
N GLY A 421 5.98 -22.47 14.85
CA GLY A 421 5.74 -23.40 15.95
C GLY A 421 5.98 -22.83 17.37
N ASP A 422 6.59 -21.66 17.49
CA ASP A 422 6.91 -21.01 18.76
C ASP A 422 5.80 -20.09 19.28
N ASN A 423 4.58 -20.15 18.73
CA ASN A 423 3.47 -19.24 19.06
C ASN A 423 3.81 -17.74 18.83
N LEU A 424 4.75 -17.46 17.92
CA LEU A 424 5.06 -16.13 17.40
C LEU A 424 4.55 -16.02 15.95
N LEU A 425 3.61 -15.14 15.74
CA LEU A 425 2.90 -14.97 14.47
C LEU A 425 3.19 -13.60 13.86
N VAL A 426 3.02 -13.48 12.55
CA VAL A 426 3.23 -12.22 11.82
C VAL A 426 1.96 -11.79 11.10
N CYS A 427 1.51 -10.55 11.37
CA CYS A 427 0.40 -9.90 10.68
C CYS A 427 0.80 -8.48 10.25
N ALA A 428 1.78 -8.38 9.36
CA ALA A 428 2.37 -7.10 8.93
C ALA A 428 2.38 -6.96 7.40
N ASN A 429 2.57 -5.75 6.88
CA ASN A 429 2.54 -5.46 5.45
C ASN A 429 3.78 -5.95 4.68
N TRP A 430 4.80 -6.43 5.36
CA TRP A 430 5.99 -7.06 4.79
C TRP A 430 5.88 -8.59 4.68
N TYR A 431 4.73 -9.17 5.04
CA TYR A 431 4.48 -10.59 4.97
C TYR A 431 3.07 -10.86 4.43
N GLY A 432 2.98 -11.58 3.30
CA GLY A 432 1.71 -12.02 2.73
C GLY A 432 0.79 -10.92 2.17
N GLY A 433 1.36 -9.88 1.54
CA GLY A 433 0.62 -8.83 0.85
C GLY A 433 0.72 -7.45 1.49
N LEU A 434 0.85 -6.45 0.63
CA LEU A 434 1.14 -5.06 0.99
C LEU A 434 -0.09 -4.18 1.07
N SER A 435 -1.08 -4.38 0.18
CA SER A 435 -2.21 -3.46 0.06
C SER A 435 -3.06 -3.43 1.34
N LEU A 436 -3.80 -2.34 1.54
CA LEU A 436 -4.72 -2.25 2.67
C LEU A 436 -5.72 -3.41 2.67
N SER A 437 -6.22 -3.78 1.48
CA SER A 437 -7.14 -4.92 1.32
C SER A 437 -6.49 -6.24 1.73
N ASP A 438 -5.20 -6.44 1.41
CA ASP A 438 -4.46 -7.63 1.82
C ASP A 438 -4.24 -7.66 3.32
N CYS A 439 -3.87 -6.51 3.93
CA CYS A 439 -3.70 -6.39 5.38
C CYS A 439 -4.98 -6.71 6.14
N LEU A 440 -6.12 -6.17 5.67
CA LEU A 440 -7.45 -6.46 6.24
C LEU A 440 -7.82 -7.95 6.09
N ALA A 441 -7.67 -8.51 4.89
CA ALA A 441 -7.98 -9.91 4.62
C ALA A 441 -7.13 -10.86 5.48
N LYS A 442 -5.84 -10.65 5.53
CA LYS A 442 -4.88 -11.43 6.32
C LYS A 442 -5.21 -11.43 7.81
N ALA A 443 -5.49 -10.25 8.38
CA ALA A 443 -5.87 -10.11 9.78
C ALA A 443 -7.17 -10.87 10.12
N ARG A 444 -8.15 -10.82 9.22
CA ARG A 444 -9.42 -11.56 9.37
C ARG A 444 -9.23 -13.06 9.28
N THR A 445 -8.47 -13.54 8.28
CA THR A 445 -8.13 -14.96 8.16
C THR A 445 -7.36 -15.47 9.38
N MET A 446 -6.39 -14.70 9.89
CA MET A 446 -5.66 -15.06 11.10
C MET A 446 -6.59 -15.20 12.31
N ALA A 447 -7.54 -14.29 12.49
CA ALA A 447 -8.52 -14.38 13.57
C ALA A 447 -9.43 -15.62 13.43
N GLU A 448 -9.81 -16.00 12.20
CA GLU A 448 -10.58 -17.21 11.91
C GLU A 448 -9.79 -18.48 12.27
N THR A 449 -8.50 -18.55 11.89
CA THR A 449 -7.61 -19.67 12.22
C THR A 449 -7.46 -19.81 13.75
N LEU A 450 -7.14 -18.71 14.44
CA LEU A 450 -6.99 -18.71 15.90
C LEU A 450 -8.28 -19.13 16.63
N SER A 451 -9.43 -18.77 16.08
CA SER A 451 -10.74 -19.19 16.62
C SER A 451 -11.00 -20.69 16.46
N ALA A 452 -10.66 -21.25 15.28
CA ALA A 452 -10.83 -22.69 15.02
C ALA A 452 -9.94 -23.53 15.94
N GLU A 453 -8.68 -23.15 16.13
CA GLU A 453 -7.72 -23.84 17.00
C GLU A 453 -8.15 -23.81 18.48
N ARG A 454 -8.73 -22.70 18.96
CA ARG A 454 -9.31 -22.64 20.31
C ARG A 454 -10.41 -23.69 20.51
N THR A 455 -11.23 -23.89 19.50
CA THR A 455 -12.32 -24.86 19.56
C THR A 455 -11.81 -26.29 19.66
N ILE A 456 -10.76 -26.63 18.91
CA ILE A 456 -10.13 -27.97 18.92
C ILE A 456 -9.47 -28.26 20.28
N ASN A 457 -8.80 -27.28 20.88
CA ASN A 457 -8.08 -27.46 22.15
C ASN A 457 -8.99 -27.48 23.39
N ASN A 458 -10.28 -27.19 23.25
CA ASN A 458 -11.26 -27.25 24.33
C ASN A 458 -12.05 -28.59 24.35
N PHE A 459 -11.75 -29.52 23.43
CA PHE A 459 -12.23 -30.89 23.40
C PHE A 459 -11.11 -31.87 23.71
#